data_f8be19b34179d3e5926624b8afe7ca89
#
_entry.id   f8be19b34179d3e5926624b8afe7ca89
#
_cell.length_a   1.000
_cell.length_b   1.000
_cell.length_c   1.000
_cell.angle_alpha   90.00
_cell.angle_beta   90.00
_cell.angle_gamma   90.00
#
_symmetry.space_group_name_H-M   'P 1'
#
loop_
_entity.id
_entity.type
_entity.pdbx_description
1 polymer ?
#
loop_
_entity_poly.entity_id
_entity_poly.type
_entity_poly.pdbx_seq_one_letter_code
_entity_poly.pdbx_strand_id
1 'polypeptide(L)'
;KDFVAKPFDLVEVKTRIHNMLEVRLLYKHLEQYNQVLEQTVQERTAELRESEARFRRLTELASDWYWEQDENGHFTKVYGPVLEMLGIPVDSMLGEIKQVQVTHWNEAERAALEANMAARRPFLDFVYSRTNADGRHQYFQVSGEPMFDASGRFSGYRGVGRDVTETMRDPALPLAV
;
A
#
# COMPACT_ATOMS: atom_id res chain seq x y z
N LYS A 1 -23.62 -0.38 -48.00
CA LYS A 1 -24.79 -0.56 -48.88
C LYS A 1 -24.52 -1.83 -49.65
N ASP A 2 -25.13 -2.95 -49.21
CA ASP A 2 -25.02 -4.23 -49.91
C ASP A 2 -26.10 -4.31 -50.98
N PHE A 3 -25.68 -4.47 -52.27
CA PHE A 3 -26.56 -4.67 -53.38
C PHE A 3 -26.78 -6.16 -53.58
N VAL A 4 -28.04 -6.59 -53.62
CA VAL A 4 -28.38 -7.97 -53.96
C VAL A 4 -28.72 -7.99 -55.44
N ALA A 5 -27.94 -8.77 -56.21
CA ALA A 5 -28.16 -8.96 -57.64
C ALA A 5 -29.40 -9.83 -57.90
N LYS A 6 -30.13 -9.55 -58.99
CA LYS A 6 -31.26 -10.39 -59.45
C LYS A 6 -30.70 -11.42 -60.44
N PRO A 7 -31.12 -12.72 -60.39
CA PRO A 7 -32.15 -13.29 -59.50
C PRO A 7 -31.61 -13.55 -58.09
N PHE A 8 -32.50 -13.35 -57.11
CA PHE A 8 -32.14 -13.52 -55.67
C PHE A 8 -31.93 -14.98 -55.35
N ASP A 9 -30.74 -15.33 -54.90
CA ASP A 9 -30.51 -16.60 -54.21
C ASP A 9 -31.01 -16.50 -52.79
N LEU A 10 -32.09 -17.23 -52.49
CA LEU A 10 -32.75 -17.21 -51.17
C LEU A 10 -31.79 -17.66 -50.06
N VAL A 11 -30.84 -18.54 -50.36
CA VAL A 11 -29.83 -19.05 -49.43
C VAL A 11 -28.83 -17.94 -49.08
N GLU A 12 -28.36 -17.21 -50.11
CA GLU A 12 -27.44 -16.09 -49.90
C GLU A 12 -28.08 -14.99 -49.05
N VAL A 13 -29.31 -14.61 -49.34
CA VAL A 13 -30.05 -13.57 -48.56
C VAL A 13 -30.22 -14.02 -47.12
N LYS A 14 -30.60 -15.29 -46.88
CA LYS A 14 -30.80 -15.84 -45.56
C LYS A 14 -29.48 -15.85 -44.75
N THR A 15 -28.38 -16.24 -45.37
CA THR A 15 -27.04 -16.28 -44.77
C THR A 15 -26.58 -14.85 -44.42
N ARG A 16 -26.76 -13.87 -45.27
CA ARG A 16 -26.41 -12.47 -45.02
C ARG A 16 -27.23 -11.88 -43.86
N ILE A 17 -28.53 -12.15 -43.80
CA ILE A 17 -29.38 -11.71 -42.70
C ILE A 17 -28.94 -12.38 -41.39
N HIS A 18 -28.67 -13.66 -41.41
CA HIS A 18 -28.19 -14.40 -40.23
C HIS A 18 -26.90 -13.80 -39.68
N ASN A 19 -25.90 -13.62 -40.53
CA ASN A 19 -24.62 -13.03 -40.15
C ASN A 19 -24.77 -11.59 -39.61
N MET A 20 -25.64 -10.76 -40.21
CA MET A 20 -25.92 -9.42 -39.73
C MET A 20 -26.57 -9.44 -38.35
N LEU A 21 -27.47 -10.35 -38.09
CA LEU A 21 -28.13 -10.49 -36.79
C LEU A 21 -27.13 -10.99 -35.72
N GLU A 22 -26.30 -11.96 -36.04
CA GLU A 22 -25.25 -12.44 -35.13
C GLU A 22 -24.28 -11.34 -34.75
N VAL A 23 -23.75 -10.61 -35.73
CA VAL A 23 -22.85 -9.48 -35.50
C VAL A 23 -23.51 -8.44 -34.61
N ARG A 24 -24.78 -8.09 -34.85
CA ARG A 24 -25.52 -7.11 -34.04
C ARG A 24 -25.74 -7.59 -32.61
N LEU A 25 -26.02 -8.88 -32.41
CA LEU A 25 -26.16 -9.48 -31.08
C LEU A 25 -24.81 -9.47 -30.34
N LEU A 26 -23.73 -9.80 -31.00
CA LEU A 26 -22.39 -9.75 -30.41
C LEU A 26 -22.00 -8.32 -29.99
N TYR A 27 -22.25 -7.31 -30.83
CA TYR A 27 -22.03 -5.91 -30.46
C TYR A 27 -22.84 -5.51 -29.24
N LYS A 28 -24.11 -5.89 -29.19
CA LYS A 28 -24.97 -5.60 -28.03
C LYS A 28 -24.46 -6.25 -26.74
N HIS A 29 -24.04 -7.51 -26.82
CA HIS A 29 -23.43 -8.21 -25.67
C HIS A 29 -22.13 -7.55 -25.22
N LEU A 30 -21.27 -7.16 -26.17
CA LEU A 30 -20.02 -6.48 -25.86
C LEU A 30 -20.28 -5.13 -25.16
N GLU A 31 -21.23 -4.36 -25.64
CA GLU A 31 -21.62 -3.07 -25.04
C GLU A 31 -22.14 -3.27 -23.60
N GLN A 32 -23.00 -4.25 -23.40
CA GLN A 32 -23.51 -4.59 -22.06
C GLN A 32 -22.38 -5.05 -21.14
N TYR A 33 -21.48 -5.89 -21.63
CA TYR A 33 -20.33 -6.36 -20.87
C TYR A 33 -19.40 -5.21 -20.46
N ASN A 34 -19.12 -4.29 -21.39
CA ASN A 34 -18.30 -3.12 -21.09
C ASN A 34 -18.95 -2.22 -20.01
N GLN A 35 -20.27 -2.00 -20.08
CA GLN A 35 -20.98 -1.22 -19.07
C GLN A 35 -20.87 -1.86 -17.67
N VAL A 36 -21.08 -3.18 -17.58
CA VAL A 36 -20.94 -3.92 -16.31
C VAL A 36 -19.50 -3.86 -15.79
N LEU A 37 -18.52 -3.99 -16.67
CA LEU A 37 -17.11 -3.91 -16.31
C LEU A 37 -16.74 -2.52 -15.77
N GLU A 38 -17.15 -1.46 -16.48
CA GLU A 38 -16.93 -0.08 -16.04
C GLU A 38 -17.54 0.18 -14.68
N GLN A 39 -18.78 -0.25 -14.47
CA GLN A 39 -19.46 -0.11 -13.18
C GLN A 39 -18.71 -0.87 -12.07
N THR A 40 -18.31 -2.12 -12.33
CA THR A 40 -17.56 -2.93 -11.39
C THR A 40 -16.23 -2.27 -11.01
N VAL A 41 -15.51 -1.72 -11.99
CA VAL A 41 -14.24 -1.01 -11.75
C VAL A 41 -14.47 0.23 -10.88
N GLN A 42 -15.53 1.00 -11.15
CA GLN A 42 -15.87 2.18 -10.34
C GLN A 42 -16.21 1.80 -8.89
N GLU A 43 -17.04 0.77 -8.70
CA GLU A 43 -17.42 0.28 -7.36
C GLU A 43 -16.19 -0.20 -6.58
N ARG A 44 -15.35 -1.03 -7.19
CA ARG A 44 -14.12 -1.54 -6.54
C ARG A 44 -13.12 -0.43 -6.23
N THR A 45 -13.02 0.56 -7.11
CA THR A 45 -12.14 1.71 -6.87
C THR A 45 -12.65 2.57 -5.70
N ALA A 46 -13.97 2.75 -5.59
CA ALA A 46 -14.58 3.47 -4.48
C ALA A 46 -14.39 2.74 -3.14
N GLU A 47 -14.65 1.43 -3.11
CA GLU A 47 -14.43 0.58 -1.93
C GLU A 47 -12.97 0.63 -1.46
N LEU A 48 -12.02 0.54 -2.39
CA LEU A 48 -10.59 0.59 -2.08
C LEU A 48 -10.20 1.94 -1.46
N ARG A 49 -10.65 3.04 -2.06
CA ARG A 49 -10.40 4.41 -1.54
C ARG A 49 -10.98 4.61 -0.14
N GLU A 50 -12.19 4.11 0.09
CA GLU A 50 -12.81 4.18 1.41
C GLU A 50 -12.02 3.36 2.44
N SER A 51 -11.60 2.16 2.08
CA SER A 51 -10.80 1.29 2.94
C SER A 51 -9.44 1.94 3.29
N GLU A 52 -8.75 2.51 2.29
CA GLU A 52 -7.50 3.25 2.51
C GLU A 52 -7.69 4.47 3.42
N ALA A 53 -8.74 5.24 3.19
CA ALA A 53 -9.05 6.40 4.02
C ALA A 53 -9.39 6.00 5.47
N ARG A 54 -10.11 4.90 5.65
CA ARG A 54 -10.44 4.35 6.97
C ARG A 54 -9.18 3.88 7.69
N PHE A 55 -8.32 3.12 7.00
CA PHE A 55 -7.04 2.67 7.54
C PHE A 55 -6.17 3.84 8.00
N ARG A 56 -6.02 4.87 7.15
CA ARG A 56 -5.25 6.07 7.48
C ARG A 56 -5.77 6.76 8.75
N ARG A 57 -7.10 6.95 8.85
CA ARG A 57 -7.70 7.56 10.04
C ARG A 57 -7.48 6.74 11.31
N LEU A 58 -7.55 5.41 11.24
CA LEU A 58 -7.28 4.54 12.39
C LEU A 58 -5.83 4.64 12.84
N THR A 59 -4.88 4.69 11.90
CA THR A 59 -3.46 4.89 12.22
C THR A 59 -3.21 6.24 12.89
N GLU A 60 -3.83 7.31 12.38
CA GLU A 60 -3.75 8.66 12.98
C GLU A 60 -4.35 8.70 14.40
N LEU A 61 -5.50 8.05 14.62
CA LEU A 61 -6.15 8.00 15.93
C LEU A 61 -5.37 7.18 16.96
N ALA A 62 -4.68 6.13 16.52
CA ALA A 62 -3.83 5.31 17.38
C ALA A 62 -2.52 6.01 17.78
N SER A 63 -2.23 7.19 17.22
CA SER A 63 -0.93 7.86 17.33
C SER A 63 0.24 6.98 16.89
N ASP A 64 -0.03 6.04 16.00
CA ASP A 64 0.95 5.17 15.39
C ASP A 64 1.31 5.69 13.99
N TRP A 65 2.48 5.35 13.49
CA TRP A 65 2.77 5.54 12.07
C TRP A 65 2.85 4.19 11.37
N TYR A 66 2.39 4.16 10.12
CA TYR A 66 2.53 3.04 9.20
C TYR A 66 3.63 3.35 8.20
N TRP A 67 4.41 2.34 7.84
CA TRP A 67 5.47 2.46 6.85
C TRP A 67 5.56 1.23 5.96
N GLU A 68 5.96 1.47 4.70
CA GLU A 68 6.39 0.44 3.76
C GLU A 68 7.75 0.83 3.18
N GLN A 69 8.57 -0.17 2.95
CA GLN A 69 9.86 -0.04 2.27
C GLN A 69 9.94 -1.03 1.13
N ASP A 70 10.69 -0.68 0.08
CA ASP A 70 11.04 -1.57 -1.00
C ASP A 70 12.15 -2.58 -0.59
N GLU A 71 12.56 -3.42 -1.54
CA GLU A 71 13.63 -4.41 -1.35
C GLU A 71 15.00 -3.81 -1.00
N ASN A 72 15.19 -2.52 -1.29
CA ASN A 72 16.42 -1.76 -1.02
C ASN A 72 16.35 -0.96 0.29
N GLY A 73 15.22 -1.00 1.00
CA GLY A 73 15.00 -0.27 2.22
C GLY A 73 14.57 1.19 2.05
N HIS A 74 14.16 1.60 0.84
CA HIS A 74 13.60 2.93 0.61
C HIS A 74 12.12 2.94 1.01
N PHE A 75 11.72 3.97 1.72
CA PHE A 75 10.32 4.15 2.09
C PHE A 75 9.46 4.43 0.85
N THR A 76 8.45 3.60 0.64
CA THR A 76 7.47 3.72 -0.46
C THR A 76 6.14 4.29 0.00
N LYS A 77 5.79 4.04 1.28
CA LYS A 77 4.60 4.62 1.90
C LYS A 77 4.87 4.94 3.37
N VAL A 78 4.33 6.06 3.82
CA VAL A 78 4.35 6.47 5.23
C VAL A 78 3.03 7.18 5.53
N TYR A 79 2.37 6.78 6.62
CA TYR A 79 1.14 7.39 7.12
C TYR A 79 1.25 7.60 8.63
N GLY A 80 0.51 8.58 9.15
CA GLY A 80 0.45 8.89 10.57
C GLY A 80 1.27 10.11 10.98
N PRO A 81 1.40 10.43 12.27
CA PRO A 81 2.00 11.66 12.80
C PRO A 81 3.54 11.64 12.80
N VAL A 82 4.13 11.28 11.65
CA VAL A 82 5.60 11.08 11.51
C VAL A 82 6.38 12.36 11.75
N LEU A 83 5.88 13.51 11.28
CA LEU A 83 6.54 14.81 11.49
C LEU A 83 6.60 15.16 12.97
N GLU A 84 5.51 14.95 13.70
CA GLU A 84 5.41 15.26 15.13
C GLU A 84 6.29 14.33 15.95
N MET A 85 6.34 13.05 15.60
CA MET A 85 7.08 12.03 16.33
C MET A 85 8.56 11.99 15.98
N LEU A 86 8.88 12.00 14.69
CA LEU A 86 10.25 11.85 14.19
C LEU A 86 10.91 13.19 13.84
N GLY A 87 10.13 14.28 13.74
CA GLY A 87 10.63 15.57 13.29
C GLY A 87 11.03 15.62 11.83
N ILE A 88 10.53 14.68 11.02
CA ILE A 88 10.91 14.49 9.62
C ILE A 88 9.67 14.67 8.75
N PRO A 89 9.68 15.58 7.76
CA PRO A 89 8.59 15.67 6.79
C PRO A 89 8.40 14.36 6.03
N VAL A 90 7.15 13.91 5.86
CA VAL A 90 6.81 12.67 5.15
C VAL A 90 7.39 12.66 3.73
N ASP A 91 7.31 13.80 3.02
CA ASP A 91 7.86 13.96 1.68
C ASP A 91 9.38 13.71 1.63
N SER A 92 10.08 13.93 2.75
CA SER A 92 11.50 13.66 2.87
C SER A 92 11.82 12.19 3.16
N MET A 93 10.83 11.37 3.51
CA MET A 93 10.99 9.94 3.76
C MET A 93 10.74 9.10 2.49
N LEU A 94 9.99 9.63 1.51
CA LEU A 94 9.67 8.96 0.27
C LEU A 94 10.78 9.16 -0.76
N GLY A 95 11.30 8.07 -1.33
CA GLY A 95 12.30 8.09 -2.39
C GLY A 95 13.72 7.73 -1.94
N GLU A 96 14.74 8.22 -2.67
CA GLU A 96 16.16 7.84 -2.52
C GLU A 96 16.85 8.31 -1.21
N ILE A 97 16.13 8.84 -0.25
CA ILE A 97 16.71 9.31 0.99
C ILE A 97 17.12 8.12 1.85
N LYS A 98 18.25 7.53 1.49
CA LYS A 98 18.98 6.54 2.30
C LYS A 98 19.42 7.06 3.66
N GLN A 99 19.32 8.37 3.88
CA GLN A 99 19.76 9.01 5.10
C GLN A 99 18.93 10.26 5.36
N VAL A 100 17.74 10.08 5.92
CA VAL A 100 17.41 11.07 6.92
C VAL A 100 18.54 10.91 7.94
N GLN A 101 19.39 11.92 8.05
CA GLN A 101 20.42 11.96 9.10
C GLN A 101 19.69 12.10 10.45
N VAL A 102 19.06 11.01 10.88
CA VAL A 102 18.59 10.87 12.25
C VAL A 102 19.87 10.64 13.05
N THR A 103 20.46 11.74 13.45
CA THR A 103 21.66 11.74 14.28
C THR A 103 21.34 11.08 15.63
N HIS A 104 22.22 10.22 16.08
CA HIS A 104 22.24 9.64 17.43
C HIS A 104 21.24 8.48 17.68
N TRP A 105 21.16 7.55 16.72
CA TRP A 105 20.58 6.25 16.98
C TRP A 105 21.50 5.40 17.85
N ASN A 106 20.92 4.55 18.69
CA ASN A 106 21.70 3.48 19.31
C ASN A 106 22.13 2.47 18.22
N GLU A 107 23.40 2.47 17.89
CA GLU A 107 23.96 1.66 16.80
C GLU A 107 23.78 0.15 17.01
N ALA A 108 23.78 -0.34 18.27
CA ALA A 108 23.56 -1.74 18.56
C ALA A 108 22.11 -2.18 18.28
N GLU A 109 21.14 -1.34 18.67
CA GLU A 109 19.72 -1.58 18.41
C GLU A 109 19.42 -1.51 16.91
N ARG A 110 20.00 -0.52 16.22
CA ARG A 110 19.89 -0.39 14.77
C ARG A 110 20.44 -1.61 14.04
N ALA A 111 21.64 -2.06 14.39
CA ALA A 111 22.25 -3.24 13.80
C ALA A 111 21.41 -4.51 14.01
N ALA A 112 20.77 -4.64 15.20
CA ALA A 112 19.88 -5.76 15.49
C ALA A 112 18.60 -5.72 14.63
N LEU A 113 18.02 -4.53 14.42
CA LEU A 113 16.86 -4.35 13.54
C LEU A 113 17.22 -4.67 12.08
N GLU A 114 18.34 -4.13 11.60
CA GLU A 114 18.85 -4.39 10.25
C GLU A 114 19.13 -5.88 10.03
N ALA A 115 19.67 -6.59 11.03
CA ALA A 115 19.90 -8.03 10.96
C ALA A 115 18.60 -8.84 10.84
N ASN A 116 17.53 -8.46 11.57
CA ASN A 116 16.20 -9.07 11.42
C ASN A 116 15.63 -8.85 10.03
N MET A 117 15.75 -7.64 9.51
CA MET A 117 15.27 -7.28 8.17
C MET A 117 16.09 -8.02 7.08
N ALA A 118 17.39 -8.09 7.21
CA ALA A 118 18.27 -8.83 6.28
C ALA A 118 17.93 -10.33 6.27
N ALA A 119 17.56 -10.89 7.42
CA ALA A 119 17.12 -12.28 7.55
C ALA A 119 15.70 -12.53 7.05
N ARG A 120 14.99 -11.49 6.59
CA ARG A 120 13.60 -11.54 6.13
C ARG A 120 12.65 -12.16 7.16
N ARG A 121 12.87 -11.83 8.44
CA ARG A 121 12.04 -12.29 9.56
C ARG A 121 11.10 -11.20 10.01
N PRO A 122 9.86 -11.53 10.40
CA PRO A 122 9.01 -10.58 11.09
C PRO A 122 9.62 -10.25 12.45
N PHE A 123 9.40 -9.02 12.91
CA PHE A 123 9.76 -8.58 14.24
C PHE A 123 8.57 -7.86 14.87
N LEU A 124 8.37 -8.08 16.15
CA LEU A 124 7.28 -7.51 16.91
C LEU A 124 7.86 -6.75 18.11
N ASP A 125 7.25 -5.59 18.40
CA ASP A 125 7.53 -4.80 19.59
C ASP A 125 9.02 -4.49 19.81
N PHE A 126 9.76 -4.35 18.70
CA PHE A 126 11.16 -3.99 18.77
C PHE A 126 11.31 -2.53 19.19
N VAL A 127 11.97 -2.30 20.33
CA VAL A 127 12.21 -0.97 20.83
C VAL A 127 13.61 -0.50 20.47
N TYR A 128 13.71 0.71 19.95
CA TYR A 128 14.97 1.38 19.72
C TYR A 128 14.93 2.81 20.24
N SER A 129 16.09 3.37 20.51
CA SER A 129 16.25 4.70 21.08
C SER A 129 17.03 5.63 20.16
N ARG A 130 16.72 6.91 20.26
CA ARG A 130 17.49 7.98 19.63
C ARG A 130 17.55 9.19 20.55
N THR A 131 18.47 10.10 20.26
CA THR A 131 18.51 11.43 20.85
C THR A 131 18.04 12.44 19.80
N ASN A 132 17.03 13.26 20.13
CA ASN A 132 16.60 14.31 19.20
C ASN A 132 17.56 15.51 19.19
N ALA A 133 17.29 16.51 18.33
CA ALA A 133 18.11 17.72 18.21
C ALA A 133 18.25 18.51 19.51
N ASP A 134 17.29 18.40 20.42
CA ASP A 134 17.28 19.06 21.74
C ASP A 134 18.02 18.26 22.83
N GLY A 135 18.66 17.15 22.47
CA GLY A 135 19.38 16.27 23.39
C GLY A 135 18.46 15.36 24.24
N ARG A 136 17.17 15.26 23.92
CA ARG A 136 16.23 14.40 24.65
C ARG A 136 16.22 13.00 24.07
N HIS A 137 16.21 11.99 24.95
CA HIS A 137 16.01 10.60 24.55
C HIS A 137 14.56 10.35 24.18
N GLN A 138 14.36 9.72 23.03
CA GLN A 138 13.10 9.22 22.53
C GLN A 138 13.20 7.71 22.33
N TYR A 139 12.11 7.00 22.62
CA TYR A 139 11.99 5.55 22.45
C TYR A 139 10.86 5.25 21.47
N PHE A 140 11.15 4.42 20.50
CA PHE A 140 10.18 3.99 19.49
C PHE A 140 10.04 2.49 19.51
N GLN A 141 8.81 2.03 19.50
CA GLN A 141 8.47 0.62 19.36
C GLN A 141 7.99 0.40 17.93
N VAL A 142 8.60 -0.56 17.25
CA VAL A 142 8.25 -0.90 15.87
C VAL A 142 7.97 -2.37 15.71
N SER A 143 7.00 -2.69 14.87
CA SER A 143 6.70 -4.05 14.41
C SER A 143 6.69 -4.05 12.90
N GLY A 144 7.22 -5.11 12.29
CA GLY A 144 7.28 -5.20 10.84
C GLY A 144 7.33 -6.63 10.34
N GLU A 145 6.85 -6.81 9.13
CA GLU A 145 6.85 -8.09 8.42
C GLU A 145 7.35 -7.96 6.99
N PRO A 146 8.03 -8.99 6.45
CA PRO A 146 8.46 -9.00 5.06
C PRO A 146 7.26 -9.12 4.12
N MET A 147 7.34 -8.42 3.00
CA MET A 147 6.38 -8.51 1.90
C MET A 147 6.97 -9.36 0.76
N PHE A 148 6.09 -10.10 0.10
CA PHE A 148 6.43 -10.90 -1.07
C PHE A 148 5.45 -10.59 -2.20
N ASP A 149 5.94 -10.56 -3.43
CA ASP A 149 5.10 -10.41 -4.61
C ASP A 149 4.34 -11.70 -4.94
N ALA A 150 3.47 -11.66 -5.97
CA ALA A 150 2.66 -12.82 -6.40
C ALA A 150 3.51 -14.02 -6.88
N SER A 151 4.80 -13.81 -7.18
CA SER A 151 5.74 -14.88 -7.55
C SER A 151 6.50 -15.44 -6.34
N GLY A 152 6.24 -14.93 -5.14
CA GLY A 152 6.95 -15.30 -3.92
C GLY A 152 8.32 -14.64 -3.75
N ARG A 153 8.66 -13.63 -4.58
CA ARG A 153 9.90 -12.89 -4.47
C ARG A 153 9.75 -11.79 -3.43
N PHE A 154 10.76 -11.62 -2.58
CA PHE A 154 10.81 -10.54 -1.59
C PHE A 154 10.66 -9.17 -2.27
N SER A 155 9.75 -8.36 -1.79
CA SER A 155 9.41 -7.04 -2.32
C SER A 155 9.61 -5.90 -1.32
N GLY A 156 10.02 -6.21 -0.08
CA GLY A 156 10.28 -5.21 0.93
C GLY A 156 9.69 -5.56 2.30
N TYR A 157 9.48 -4.53 3.10
CA TYR A 157 8.90 -4.63 4.45
C TYR A 157 7.74 -3.66 4.61
N ARG A 158 6.81 -4.01 5.49
CA ARG A 158 5.78 -3.10 6.00
C ARG A 158 5.66 -3.23 7.51
N GLY A 159 5.24 -2.17 8.16
CA GLY A 159 5.11 -2.21 9.60
C GLY A 159 4.39 -1.01 10.18
N VAL A 160 4.31 -1.02 11.48
CA VAL A 160 3.79 0.07 12.30
C VAL A 160 4.84 0.46 13.33
N GLY A 161 4.77 1.70 13.78
CA GLY A 161 5.60 2.19 14.87
C GLY A 161 4.84 3.17 15.73
N ARG A 162 5.26 3.31 16.98
CA ARG A 162 4.72 4.26 17.94
C ARG A 162 5.82 4.87 18.79
N ASP A 163 5.57 6.06 19.28
CA ASP A 163 6.42 6.68 20.30
C ASP A 163 6.03 6.12 21.68
N VAL A 164 6.98 5.49 22.36
CA VAL A 164 6.81 4.93 23.70
C VAL A 164 7.67 5.66 24.74
N THR A 165 8.12 6.87 24.40
CA THR A 165 9.03 7.65 25.22
C THR A 165 8.45 7.91 26.61
N GLU A 166 7.18 8.29 26.71
CA GLU A 166 6.55 8.54 28.00
C GLU A 166 6.40 7.28 28.83
N THR A 167 5.98 6.20 28.20
CA THR A 167 5.84 4.88 28.86
C THR A 167 7.18 4.36 29.39
N MET A 168 8.26 4.60 28.65
CA MET A 168 9.60 4.17 29.06
C MET A 168 10.22 5.05 30.15
N ARG A 169 9.75 6.29 30.30
CA ARG A 169 10.18 7.20 31.36
C ARG A 169 9.45 6.95 32.67
N ASP A 170 8.21 6.50 32.61
CA ASP A 170 7.40 6.18 33.78
C ASP A 170 6.85 4.74 33.66
N PRO A 171 7.59 3.75 34.17
CA PRO A 171 7.19 2.33 34.06
C PRO A 171 5.91 1.99 34.85
N ALA A 172 5.33 2.96 35.58
CA ALA A 172 4.05 2.82 36.30
C ALA A 172 2.84 3.12 35.37
N LEU A 173 3.03 3.70 34.18
CA LEU A 173 1.94 3.90 33.23
C LEU A 173 1.68 2.61 32.44
N PRO A 174 0.47 2.02 32.54
CA PRO A 174 0.14 0.85 31.72
C PRO A 174 0.10 1.24 30.25
N LEU A 175 0.68 0.40 29.38
CA LEU A 175 0.50 0.49 27.94
C LEU A 175 -1.00 0.56 27.66
N ALA A 176 -1.47 1.68 27.08
CA ALA A 176 -2.86 1.79 26.64
C ALA A 176 -3.09 0.72 25.56
N VAL A 177 -3.99 -0.21 25.88
CA VAL A 177 -4.42 -1.32 25.01
C VAL A 177 -5.33 -0.80 23.90
#